data_ce264ed33a3862769556d72b13071036
#
_entry.id   ce264ed33a3862769556d72b13071036
#
_cell.length_a   1.000
_cell.length_b   1.000
_cell.length_c   1.000
_cell.angle_alpha   90.00
_cell.angle_beta   90.00
_cell.angle_gamma   90.00
#
_symmetry.space_group_name_H-M   'P 1'
#
loop_
_entity.id
_entity.type
_entity.pdbx_description
1 polymer ?
#
loop_
_entity_poly.entity_id
_entity_poly.type
_entity_poly.pdbx_seq_one_letter_code
_entity_poly.pdbx_strand_id
1 'polypeptide(L)'
;MKDEYKDYFVYFAIMKAFFLDRDGIINQERGTYTYKLQDFIILPHVLEVLLRLKDLNFKLIVITNQAGISRGLYTKAQMNACHDFLQKESQNIIDDFYYAPLHPEVSESLSRKPDSLMFERAIAKYDIAVSESYMIGDKERDLVPARKLGIATIILGHTIFTKYADYSVKDISGVLQAIGF
;
A
#
# COMPACT_ATOMS: atom_id res chain seq x y z
N MET A 1 -22.87 -46.92 -20.42
CA MET A 1 -22.19 -45.61 -20.59
C MET A 1 -22.16 -44.95 -19.21
N LYS A 2 -21.00 -44.94 -18.58
CA LYS A 2 -20.82 -44.23 -17.33
C LYS A 2 -20.24 -42.85 -17.70
N ASP A 3 -21.02 -41.79 -17.49
CA ASP A 3 -20.55 -40.41 -17.64
C ASP A 3 -19.54 -40.15 -16.54
N GLU A 4 -18.28 -40.03 -16.91
CA GLU A 4 -17.21 -39.50 -16.06
C GLU A 4 -17.39 -37.96 -15.96
N TYR A 5 -18.10 -37.51 -14.94
CA TYR A 5 -18.00 -36.11 -14.52
C TYR A 5 -16.59 -35.90 -13.95
N LYS A 6 -15.69 -35.38 -14.77
CA LYS A 6 -14.43 -34.82 -14.28
C LYS A 6 -14.78 -33.54 -13.51
N ASP A 7 -14.72 -33.61 -12.17
CA ASP A 7 -14.73 -32.47 -11.31
C ASP A 7 -13.52 -31.57 -11.65
N TYR A 8 -13.75 -30.56 -12.48
CA TYR A 8 -12.80 -29.47 -12.67
C TYR A 8 -12.84 -28.61 -11.41
N PHE A 9 -12.02 -28.96 -10.41
CA PHE A 9 -11.67 -28.03 -9.35
C PHE A 9 -10.86 -26.91 -9.99
N VAL A 10 -11.52 -25.79 -10.29
CA VAL A 10 -10.86 -24.55 -10.63
C VAL A 10 -10.26 -24.03 -9.31
N TYR A 11 -8.97 -24.29 -9.11
CA TYR A 11 -8.22 -23.64 -8.05
C TYR A 11 -8.17 -22.14 -8.40
N PHE A 12 -9.08 -21.35 -7.85
CA PHE A 12 -8.90 -19.89 -7.83
C PHE A 12 -7.65 -19.64 -7.00
N ALA A 13 -6.61 -19.14 -7.62
CA ALA A 13 -5.42 -18.73 -6.91
C ALA A 13 -5.83 -17.60 -5.94
N ILE A 14 -5.62 -17.84 -4.64
CA ILE A 14 -5.89 -16.83 -3.61
C ILE A 14 -5.05 -15.60 -3.90
N MET A 15 -5.69 -14.47 -4.16
CA MET A 15 -5.00 -13.23 -4.46
C MET A 15 -4.66 -12.52 -3.15
N LYS A 16 -3.39 -12.47 -2.78
CA LYS A 16 -2.91 -11.76 -1.61
C LYS A 16 -2.27 -10.43 -2.01
N ALA A 17 -2.37 -9.42 -1.15
CA ALA A 17 -1.86 -8.09 -1.43
C ALA A 17 -0.91 -7.58 -0.34
N PHE A 18 0.03 -6.76 -0.78
CA PHE A 18 0.83 -5.92 0.09
C PHE A 18 0.46 -4.47 -0.17
N PHE A 19 -0.25 -3.88 0.78
CA PHE A 19 -0.64 -2.49 0.75
C PHE A 19 0.48 -1.63 1.33
N LEU A 20 0.80 -0.52 0.66
CA LEU A 20 1.92 0.35 1.03
C LEU A 20 1.44 1.79 1.15
N ASP A 21 1.75 2.46 2.25
CA ASP A 21 1.75 3.93 2.19
C ASP A 21 2.88 4.40 1.27
N ARG A 22 2.79 5.63 0.79
CA ARG A 22 3.78 6.18 -0.14
C ARG A 22 4.87 6.95 0.62
N ASP A 23 4.47 8.04 1.26
CA ASP A 23 5.39 8.96 1.93
C ASP A 23 5.81 8.39 3.29
N GLY A 24 7.12 8.19 3.50
CA GLY A 24 7.68 7.54 4.68
C GLY A 24 7.89 6.02 4.55
N ILE A 25 7.31 5.38 3.52
CA ILE A 25 7.48 3.94 3.23
C ILE A 25 8.21 3.74 1.91
N ILE A 26 7.72 4.30 0.82
CA ILE A 26 8.31 4.16 -0.51
C ILE A 26 9.31 5.28 -0.77
N ASN A 27 8.89 6.52 -0.50
CA ASN A 27 9.76 7.68 -0.63
C ASN A 27 9.94 8.39 0.72
N GLN A 28 11.02 9.15 0.80
CA GLN A 28 11.37 9.92 2.00
C GLN A 28 10.23 10.83 2.45
N GLU A 29 9.83 10.74 3.73
CA GLU A 29 8.96 11.70 4.38
C GLU A 29 9.73 12.99 4.66
N ARG A 30 9.21 14.13 4.19
CA ARG A 30 9.88 15.43 4.27
C ARG A 30 9.23 16.41 5.25
N GLY A 31 8.13 16.00 5.89
CA GLY A 31 7.28 16.90 6.69
C GLY A 31 6.47 17.88 5.84
N THR A 32 6.59 17.80 4.51
CA THR A 32 5.84 18.58 3.53
C THR A 32 5.38 17.67 2.38
N TYR A 33 4.48 18.15 1.53
CA TYR A 33 3.99 17.36 0.41
C TYR A 33 5.08 17.07 -0.63
N THR A 34 5.20 15.80 -1.04
CA THR A 34 6.10 15.35 -2.10
C THR A 34 5.33 15.20 -3.42
N TYR A 35 5.54 16.15 -4.34
CA TYR A 35 4.87 16.22 -5.64
C TYR A 35 5.78 16.63 -6.80
N LYS A 36 7.03 17.02 -6.51
CA LYS A 36 8.05 17.30 -7.51
C LYS A 36 8.97 16.10 -7.65
N LEU A 37 9.34 15.72 -8.87
CA LEU A 37 10.21 14.58 -9.13
C LEU A 37 11.56 14.68 -8.41
N GLN A 38 12.15 15.88 -8.37
CA GLN A 38 13.42 16.12 -7.68
C GLN A 38 13.36 15.88 -6.17
N ASP A 39 12.16 15.92 -5.59
CA ASP A 39 11.90 15.74 -4.16
C ASP A 39 11.44 14.29 -3.85
N PHE A 40 11.17 13.49 -4.87
CA PHE A 40 10.70 12.11 -4.74
C PHE A 40 11.89 11.15 -4.65
N ILE A 41 12.44 11.02 -3.45
CA ILE A 41 13.61 10.17 -3.19
C ILE A 41 13.12 8.81 -2.69
N ILE A 42 13.29 7.77 -3.50
CA ILE A 42 12.97 6.38 -3.11
C ILE A 42 13.91 5.98 -1.97
N LEU A 43 13.34 5.41 -0.92
CA LEU A 43 14.10 4.98 0.25
C LEU A 43 14.99 3.76 -0.06
N PRO A 44 16.10 3.57 0.67
CA PRO A 44 16.95 2.39 0.53
C PRO A 44 16.13 1.08 0.65
N HIS A 45 16.54 0.05 -0.09
CA HIS A 45 15.97 -1.30 -0.11
C HIS A 45 14.51 -1.40 -0.60
N VAL A 46 13.80 -0.30 -0.87
CA VAL A 46 12.39 -0.33 -1.30
C VAL A 46 12.24 -1.17 -2.57
N LEU A 47 12.97 -0.86 -3.63
CA LEU A 47 12.83 -1.56 -4.91
C LEU A 47 13.16 -3.06 -4.78
N GLU A 48 14.17 -3.41 -4.02
CA GLU A 48 14.55 -4.79 -3.73
C GLU A 48 13.42 -5.56 -3.02
N VAL A 49 12.86 -4.97 -1.96
CA VAL A 49 11.77 -5.59 -1.19
C VAL A 49 10.50 -5.72 -2.04
N LEU A 50 10.15 -4.70 -2.84
CA LEU A 50 9.00 -4.77 -3.73
C LEU A 50 9.16 -5.90 -4.77
N LEU A 51 10.34 -6.10 -5.35
CA LEU A 51 10.63 -7.21 -6.26
C LEU A 51 10.44 -8.56 -5.55
N ARG A 52 10.98 -8.73 -4.34
CA ARG A 52 10.82 -9.95 -3.56
C ARG A 52 9.36 -10.25 -3.21
N LEU A 53 8.59 -9.23 -2.84
CA LEU A 53 7.14 -9.38 -2.59
C LEU A 53 6.39 -9.80 -3.87
N LYS A 54 6.82 -9.31 -5.03
CA LYS A 54 6.26 -9.70 -6.31
C LYS A 54 6.57 -11.17 -6.64
N ASP A 55 7.81 -11.60 -6.40
CA ASP A 55 8.23 -13.01 -6.54
C ASP A 55 7.41 -13.94 -5.62
N LEU A 56 6.98 -13.44 -4.47
CA LEU A 56 6.11 -14.15 -3.52
C LEU A 56 4.62 -14.07 -3.92
N ASN A 57 4.30 -13.60 -5.13
CA ASN A 57 2.95 -13.46 -5.68
C ASN A 57 2.03 -12.49 -4.93
N PHE A 58 2.57 -11.47 -4.25
CA PHE A 58 1.73 -10.39 -3.73
C PHE A 58 1.33 -9.41 -4.83
N LYS A 59 0.09 -8.94 -4.80
CA LYS A 59 -0.30 -7.69 -5.45
C LYS A 59 0.29 -6.52 -4.67
N LEU A 60 0.97 -5.61 -5.35
CA LEU A 60 1.55 -4.42 -4.74
C LEU A 60 0.63 -3.22 -4.99
N ILE A 61 0.03 -2.69 -3.93
CA ILE A 61 -1.01 -1.66 -4.03
C ILE A 61 -0.64 -0.47 -3.14
N VAL A 62 -0.47 0.70 -3.75
CA VAL A 62 -0.18 1.93 -3.01
C VAL A 62 -1.47 2.58 -2.53
N ILE A 63 -1.54 2.92 -1.23
CA ILE A 63 -2.68 3.55 -0.56
C ILE A 63 -2.20 4.85 0.12
N THR A 64 -2.45 6.02 -0.48
CA THR A 64 -1.82 7.27 -0.03
C THR A 64 -2.80 8.44 0.14
N ASN A 65 -2.59 9.25 1.19
CA ASN A 65 -3.31 10.51 1.39
C ASN A 65 -2.58 11.64 0.65
N GLN A 66 -3.25 12.29 -0.31
CA GLN A 66 -2.68 13.33 -1.16
C GLN A 66 -3.48 14.63 -1.07
N ALA A 67 -3.73 15.08 0.14
CA ALA A 67 -4.64 16.19 0.47
C ALA A 67 -4.18 17.58 -0.03
N GLY A 68 -2.91 17.72 -0.43
CA GLY A 68 -2.43 18.96 -1.04
C GLY A 68 -3.11 19.29 -2.35
N ILE A 69 -3.74 18.30 -3.02
CA ILE A 69 -4.50 18.52 -4.26
C ILE A 69 -5.70 19.41 -3.98
N SER A 70 -6.54 19.08 -3.00
CA SER A 70 -7.72 19.90 -2.66
C SER A 70 -7.36 21.25 -2.04
N ARG A 71 -6.16 21.39 -1.49
CA ARG A 71 -5.62 22.65 -0.96
C ARG A 71 -4.98 23.53 -2.05
N GLY A 72 -4.98 23.08 -3.32
CA GLY A 72 -4.38 23.82 -4.43
C GLY A 72 -2.86 23.92 -4.39
N LEU A 73 -2.17 23.09 -3.58
CA LEU A 73 -0.71 23.15 -3.43
C LEU A 73 0.02 22.43 -4.57
N TYR A 74 -0.64 21.44 -5.17
CA TYR A 74 -0.18 20.74 -6.38
C TYR A 74 -1.35 20.05 -7.08
N THR A 75 -1.14 19.68 -8.33
CA THR A 75 -2.14 19.07 -9.19
C THR A 75 -2.08 17.54 -9.14
N LYS A 76 -3.18 16.90 -9.57
CA LYS A 76 -3.21 15.44 -9.83
C LYS A 76 -2.12 15.03 -10.82
N ALA A 77 -1.85 15.84 -11.86
CA ALA A 77 -0.82 15.55 -12.86
C ALA A 77 0.58 15.49 -12.22
N GLN A 78 0.90 16.40 -11.30
CA GLN A 78 2.18 16.39 -10.58
C GLN A 78 2.31 15.18 -9.65
N MET A 79 1.23 14.78 -8.95
CA MET A 79 1.22 13.54 -8.17
C MET A 79 1.42 12.33 -9.07
N ASN A 80 0.71 12.25 -10.21
CA ASN A 80 0.84 11.15 -11.15
C ASN A 80 2.27 11.06 -11.71
N ALA A 81 2.93 12.16 -12.00
CA ALA A 81 4.33 12.15 -12.43
C ALA A 81 5.26 11.46 -11.43
N CYS A 82 5.01 11.62 -10.10
CA CYS A 82 5.74 10.87 -9.08
C CYS A 82 5.41 9.37 -9.10
N HIS A 83 4.14 9.00 -9.35
CA HIS A 83 3.74 7.60 -9.47
C HIS A 83 4.32 6.95 -10.73
N ASP A 84 4.33 7.66 -11.86
CA ASP A 84 4.92 7.20 -13.13
C ASP A 84 6.44 7.01 -12.98
N PHE A 85 7.12 7.92 -12.27
CA PHE A 85 8.53 7.77 -11.93
C PHE A 85 8.76 6.50 -11.08
N LEU A 86 7.97 6.29 -10.03
CA LEU A 86 8.07 5.10 -9.21
C LEU A 86 7.83 3.82 -10.03
N GLN A 87 6.83 3.80 -10.92
CA GLN A 87 6.57 2.67 -11.82
C GLN A 87 7.78 2.38 -12.70
N LYS A 88 8.38 3.41 -13.29
CA LYS A 88 9.58 3.24 -14.12
C LYS A 88 10.75 2.65 -13.31
N GLU A 89 11.06 3.20 -12.14
CA GLU A 89 12.16 2.73 -11.30
C GLU A 89 11.91 1.32 -10.77
N SER A 90 10.65 0.96 -10.51
CA SER A 90 10.24 -0.38 -10.05
C SER A 90 9.93 -1.37 -11.19
N GLN A 91 10.26 -1.06 -12.44
CA GLN A 91 10.01 -1.93 -13.60
C GLN A 91 8.52 -2.30 -13.79
N ASN A 92 7.61 -1.38 -13.44
CA ASN A 92 6.15 -1.52 -13.51
C ASN A 92 5.56 -2.68 -12.68
N ILE A 93 6.16 -3.01 -11.54
CA ILE A 93 5.67 -4.09 -10.67
C ILE A 93 4.53 -3.68 -9.73
N ILE A 94 4.26 -2.39 -9.56
CA ILE A 94 3.14 -1.92 -8.74
C ILE A 94 1.85 -2.11 -9.52
N ASP A 95 0.90 -2.83 -8.93
CA ASP A 95 -0.35 -3.20 -9.59
C ASP A 95 -1.38 -2.06 -9.61
N ASP A 96 -1.42 -1.20 -8.58
CA ASP A 96 -2.37 -0.08 -8.52
C ASP A 96 -1.97 1.01 -7.54
N PHE A 97 -2.57 2.22 -7.74
CA PHE A 97 -2.42 3.37 -6.87
C PHE A 97 -3.80 3.92 -6.49
N TYR A 98 -4.09 3.93 -5.20
CA TYR A 98 -5.26 4.59 -4.62
C TYR A 98 -4.81 5.82 -3.84
N TYR A 99 -5.47 6.94 -4.06
CA TYR A 99 -5.15 8.17 -3.36
C TYR A 99 -6.40 8.93 -2.90
N ALA A 100 -6.29 9.62 -1.77
CA ALA A 100 -7.31 10.49 -1.23
C ALA A 100 -6.90 11.96 -1.43
N PRO A 101 -7.55 12.70 -2.35
CA PRO A 101 -7.15 14.07 -2.68
C PRO A 101 -7.72 15.11 -1.72
N LEU A 102 -8.71 14.77 -0.88
CA LEU A 102 -9.43 15.72 -0.04
C LEU A 102 -8.75 15.90 1.32
N HIS A 103 -8.64 17.17 1.74
CA HIS A 103 -8.26 17.55 3.09
C HIS A 103 -9.53 17.75 3.94
N PRO A 104 -9.57 17.38 5.23
CA PRO A 104 -10.76 17.53 6.08
C PRO A 104 -11.29 18.95 6.17
N GLU A 105 -10.41 19.97 6.09
CA GLU A 105 -10.81 21.37 6.04
C GLU A 105 -11.58 21.78 4.78
N VAL A 106 -11.45 20.98 3.69
CA VAL A 106 -12.14 21.23 2.42
C VAL A 106 -13.41 20.37 2.34
N SER A 107 -13.29 19.09 2.65
CA SER A 107 -14.39 18.13 2.68
C SER A 107 -13.99 16.85 3.37
N GLU A 108 -14.88 16.24 4.12
CA GLU A 108 -14.71 14.89 4.62
C GLU A 108 -14.76 13.88 3.46
N SER A 109 -14.00 12.78 3.60
CA SER A 109 -13.91 11.76 2.56
C SER A 109 -13.58 10.40 3.15
N LEU A 110 -14.43 9.42 2.91
CA LEU A 110 -14.22 8.02 3.29
C LEU A 110 -13.00 7.38 2.60
N SER A 111 -12.47 8.00 1.54
CA SER A 111 -11.22 7.51 0.91
C SER A 111 -9.97 7.91 1.69
N ARG A 112 -10.07 8.88 2.63
CA ARG A 112 -8.90 9.35 3.37
C ARG A 112 -8.61 8.44 4.57
N LYS A 113 -7.40 7.88 4.68
CA LYS A 113 -6.95 7.20 5.89
C LYS A 113 -7.06 8.15 7.10
N PRO A 114 -7.68 7.74 8.26
CA PRO A 114 -7.90 6.35 8.68
C PRO A 114 -9.22 5.69 8.23
N ASP A 115 -9.91 6.19 7.22
CA ASP A 115 -11.06 5.49 6.62
C ASP A 115 -10.60 4.44 5.60
N SER A 116 -11.48 3.46 5.30
CA SER A 116 -11.12 2.19 4.66
C SER A 116 -11.41 2.12 3.17
N LEU A 117 -12.13 3.07 2.57
CA LEU A 117 -12.67 2.96 1.22
C LEU A 117 -11.61 2.66 0.14
N MET A 118 -10.38 3.17 0.27
CA MET A 118 -9.31 2.84 -0.69
C MET A 118 -8.94 1.35 -0.65
N PHE A 119 -8.87 0.76 0.54
CA PHE A 119 -8.64 -0.67 0.74
C PHE A 119 -9.81 -1.50 0.21
N GLU A 120 -11.05 -1.16 0.56
CA GLU A 120 -12.27 -1.86 0.13
C GLU A 120 -12.37 -1.91 -1.40
N ARG A 121 -12.06 -0.81 -2.08
CA ARG A 121 -12.04 -0.75 -3.56
C ARG A 121 -10.97 -1.66 -4.16
N ALA A 122 -9.78 -1.71 -3.57
CA ALA A 122 -8.71 -2.59 -4.02
C ALA A 122 -9.08 -4.07 -3.78
N ILE A 123 -9.61 -4.38 -2.60
CA ILE A 123 -10.07 -5.73 -2.23
C ILE A 123 -11.12 -6.22 -3.23
N ALA A 124 -12.15 -5.41 -3.49
CA ALA A 124 -13.21 -5.76 -4.43
C ALA A 124 -12.73 -5.87 -5.89
N LYS A 125 -11.78 -5.01 -6.31
CA LYS A 125 -11.26 -5.02 -7.69
C LYS A 125 -10.44 -6.27 -7.99
N TYR A 126 -9.67 -6.76 -7.02
CA TYR A 126 -8.70 -7.83 -7.21
C TYR A 126 -9.07 -9.13 -6.50
N ASP A 127 -10.25 -9.20 -5.86
CA ASP A 127 -10.69 -10.35 -5.05
C ASP A 127 -9.65 -10.77 -4.01
N ILE A 128 -9.20 -9.79 -3.20
CA ILE A 128 -8.07 -9.96 -2.28
C ILE A 128 -8.50 -10.71 -1.02
N ALA A 129 -7.77 -11.76 -0.67
CA ALA A 129 -7.85 -12.46 0.61
C ALA A 129 -7.17 -11.61 1.70
N VAL A 130 -7.97 -10.90 2.49
CA VAL A 130 -7.49 -9.97 3.51
C VAL A 130 -6.64 -10.64 4.60
N SER A 131 -6.98 -11.88 4.99
CA SER A 131 -6.23 -12.66 5.99
C SER A 131 -4.83 -13.09 5.54
N GLU A 132 -4.54 -13.03 4.22
CA GLU A 132 -3.25 -13.36 3.61
C GLU A 132 -2.48 -12.10 3.20
N SER A 133 -3.01 -10.93 3.57
CA SER A 133 -2.54 -9.64 3.09
C SER A 133 -1.94 -8.79 4.21
N TYR A 134 -1.11 -7.84 3.82
CA TYR A 134 -0.39 -6.96 4.75
C TYR A 134 -0.54 -5.50 4.37
N MET A 135 -0.51 -4.62 5.37
CA MET A 135 -0.36 -3.17 5.21
C MET A 135 0.88 -2.69 5.94
N ILE A 136 1.76 -1.96 5.26
CA ILE A 136 2.87 -1.25 5.88
C ILE A 136 2.66 0.27 5.83
N GLY A 137 2.82 0.92 6.96
CA GLY A 137 2.72 2.36 7.13
C GLY A 137 3.68 2.89 8.19
N ASP A 138 3.92 4.19 8.21
CA ASP A 138 4.73 4.88 9.21
C ASP A 138 3.89 5.55 10.30
N LYS A 139 2.55 5.53 10.16
CA LYS A 139 1.59 6.20 11.07
C LYS A 139 0.39 5.31 11.38
N GLU A 140 -0.18 5.47 12.57
CA GLU A 140 -1.37 4.72 12.99
C GLU A 140 -2.55 4.85 12.01
N ARG A 141 -2.71 6.01 11.38
CA ARG A 141 -3.78 6.24 10.40
C ARG A 141 -3.72 5.30 9.18
N ASP A 142 -2.55 4.71 8.91
CA ASP A 142 -2.37 3.74 7.84
C ASP A 142 -2.83 2.36 8.25
N LEU A 143 -2.55 1.98 9.49
CA LEU A 143 -2.79 0.67 10.06
C LEU A 143 -4.24 0.46 10.52
N VAL A 144 -4.86 1.50 11.09
CA VAL A 144 -6.22 1.42 11.64
C VAL A 144 -7.24 0.88 10.65
N PRO A 145 -7.35 1.40 9.40
CA PRO A 145 -8.32 0.88 8.43
C PRO A 145 -7.99 -0.55 7.99
N ALA A 146 -6.72 -0.88 7.77
CA ALA A 146 -6.27 -2.20 7.36
C ALA A 146 -6.63 -3.26 8.43
N ARG A 147 -6.33 -2.98 9.69
CA ARG A 147 -6.65 -3.86 10.82
C ARG A 147 -8.16 -4.09 10.97
N LYS A 148 -8.99 -3.06 10.78
CA LYS A 148 -10.46 -3.19 10.82
C LYS A 148 -10.99 -4.15 9.74
N LEU A 149 -10.29 -4.26 8.62
CA LEU A 149 -10.63 -5.17 7.52
C LEU A 149 -10.03 -6.56 7.66
N GLY A 150 -9.24 -6.83 8.71
CA GLY A 150 -8.59 -8.13 8.93
C GLY A 150 -7.27 -8.29 8.19
N ILE A 151 -6.68 -7.21 7.70
CA ILE A 151 -5.36 -7.18 7.06
C ILE A 151 -4.29 -7.06 8.16
N ALA A 152 -3.26 -7.90 8.11
CA ALA A 152 -2.12 -7.82 9.03
C ALA A 152 -1.34 -6.51 8.83
N THR A 153 -0.83 -5.94 9.92
CA THR A 153 -0.30 -4.57 9.90
C THR A 153 1.15 -4.50 10.36
N ILE A 154 1.94 -3.72 9.66
CA ILE A 154 3.36 -3.51 9.91
C ILE A 154 3.61 -2.02 10.10
N ILE A 155 4.17 -1.63 11.25
CA ILE A 155 4.63 -0.26 11.48
C ILE A 155 6.11 -0.16 11.17
N LEU A 156 6.49 0.87 10.39
CA LEU A 156 7.88 1.18 10.10
C LEU A 156 8.39 2.30 11.00
N GLY A 157 9.54 2.08 11.68
CA GLY A 157 10.20 3.05 12.53
C GLY A 157 10.58 2.50 13.90
N HIS A 158 11.68 3.01 14.49
CA HIS A 158 12.31 2.45 15.67
C HIS A 158 11.55 2.61 17.00
N THR A 159 10.65 3.58 17.11
CA THR A 159 10.11 4.05 18.39
C THR A 159 8.60 4.05 18.48
N ILE A 160 7.92 3.55 17.45
CA ILE A 160 6.46 3.60 17.42
C ILE A 160 5.89 2.29 17.91
N PHE A 161 5.56 2.25 19.22
CA PHE A 161 4.71 1.20 19.77
C PHE A 161 3.26 1.61 19.59
N THR A 162 2.52 0.82 18.81
CA THR A 162 1.08 1.03 18.62
C THR A 162 0.33 -0.29 18.75
N LYS A 163 -0.85 -0.24 19.37
CA LYS A 163 -1.75 -1.39 19.48
C LYS A 163 -2.35 -1.82 18.13
N TYR A 164 -2.12 -1.03 17.09
CA TYR A 164 -2.63 -1.29 15.75
C TYR A 164 -1.63 -2.03 14.85
N ALA A 165 -0.40 -2.26 15.30
CA ALA A 165 0.60 -3.01 14.56
C ALA A 165 0.72 -4.45 15.07
N ASP A 166 0.70 -5.40 14.14
CA ASP A 166 1.01 -6.81 14.42
C ASP A 166 2.52 -7.06 14.36
N TYR A 167 3.22 -6.28 13.53
CA TYR A 167 4.68 -6.31 13.37
C TYR A 167 5.27 -4.90 13.44
N SER A 168 6.54 -4.83 13.89
CA SER A 168 7.31 -3.57 13.88
C SER A 168 8.67 -3.83 13.27
N VAL A 169 9.06 -2.99 12.31
CA VAL A 169 10.36 -3.08 11.63
C VAL A 169 11.06 -1.71 11.64
N LYS A 170 12.39 -1.75 11.67
CA LYS A 170 13.22 -0.53 11.66
C LYS A 170 13.08 0.23 10.34
N ASP A 171 13.19 -0.51 9.27
CA ASP A 171 13.11 -0.07 7.88
C ASP A 171 12.52 -1.19 7.04
N ILE A 172 12.28 -0.93 5.75
CA ILE A 172 11.59 -1.85 4.87
C ILE A 172 12.36 -3.18 4.65
N SER A 173 13.69 -3.21 4.84
CA SER A 173 14.48 -4.43 4.64
C SER A 173 14.14 -5.55 5.63
N GLY A 174 13.62 -5.20 6.81
CA GLY A 174 13.18 -6.15 7.83
C GLY A 174 11.81 -6.77 7.58
N VAL A 175 11.06 -6.30 6.58
CA VAL A 175 9.66 -6.70 6.36
C VAL A 175 9.54 -8.19 6.08
N LEU A 176 10.32 -8.73 5.15
CA LEU A 176 10.23 -10.14 4.75
C LEU A 176 10.48 -11.06 5.94
N GLN A 177 11.53 -10.80 6.72
CA GLN A 177 11.84 -11.56 7.93
C GLN A 177 10.70 -11.47 8.96
N ALA A 178 10.11 -10.29 9.14
CA ALA A 178 9.03 -10.09 10.12
C ALA A 178 7.78 -10.91 9.81
N ILE A 179 7.49 -11.15 8.52
CA ILE A 179 6.32 -11.93 8.07
C ILE A 179 6.65 -13.39 7.72
N GLY A 180 7.87 -13.85 8.00
CA GLY A 180 8.26 -15.26 7.90
C GLY A 180 8.79 -15.71 6.53
N PHE A 181 9.35 -14.80 5.71
CA PHE A 181 9.98 -15.09 4.42
C PHE A 181 11.48 -14.80 4.38
#